data_42bcde64e7b1cd5bba8065e765402532
#
_entry.id   42bcde64e7b1cd5bba8065e765402532
#
_cell.length_a   1.000
_cell.length_b   1.000
_cell.length_c   1.000
_cell.angle_alpha   90.00
_cell.angle_beta   90.00
_cell.angle_gamma   90.00
#
_symmetry.space_group_name_H-M   'P 1'
#
loop_
_entity.id
_entity.type
_entity.pdbx_description
1 polymer ?
#
loop_
_entity_poly.entity_id
_entity_poly.type
_entity_poly.pdbx_seq_one_letter_code
_entity_poly.pdbx_strand_id
1 'polypeptide(L)'
;MAEIEIIAQIIGIFAMIANCLSYQQKKDTTLFAFQLVGSSLFAVNYFLLGALSGAILNIVAVIRALIFIKKDRFNARHPAWLVAFIALYITSYILIFTVFGKEPTVPNLIIELLPVLAMIIANVSFRYADAKMVRRFGIFASPLWLTYNIVNVAIGAIICETLNIFSIIIGMFRLDFKKRKDTKSDQ
;
A
#
# COMPACT_ATOMS: atom_id res chain seq x y z
N MET A 1 27.28 -1.10 -9.11
CA MET A 1 26.36 -0.86 -7.95
C MET A 1 25.65 0.48 -8.05
N ALA A 2 26.38 1.59 -8.20
CA ALA A 2 25.74 2.92 -8.30
C ALA A 2 24.69 3.08 -9.43
N GLU A 3 24.90 2.49 -10.59
CA GLU A 3 23.94 2.58 -11.71
C GLU A 3 22.62 1.85 -11.39
N ILE A 4 22.67 0.68 -10.75
CA ILE A 4 21.49 -0.08 -10.35
C ILE A 4 20.70 0.69 -9.28
N GLU A 5 21.41 1.31 -8.34
CA GLU A 5 20.78 2.14 -7.30
C GLU A 5 20.08 3.36 -7.91
N ILE A 6 20.70 4.04 -8.88
CA ILE A 6 20.07 5.17 -9.59
C ILE A 6 18.81 4.73 -10.33
N ILE A 7 18.88 3.60 -11.07
CA ILE A 7 17.72 3.05 -11.76
C ILE A 7 16.62 2.70 -10.76
N ALA A 8 16.96 2.08 -9.64
CA ALA A 8 16.01 1.74 -8.58
C ALA A 8 15.34 3.01 -8.04
N GLN A 9 16.07 4.08 -7.75
CA GLN A 9 15.52 5.34 -7.26
C GLN A 9 14.57 5.99 -8.29
N ILE A 10 14.91 5.99 -9.57
CA ILE A 10 14.04 6.50 -10.64
C ILE A 10 12.72 5.71 -10.68
N ILE A 11 12.79 4.38 -10.65
CA ILE A 11 11.61 3.51 -10.61
C ILE A 11 10.76 3.81 -9.35
N GLY A 12 11.41 4.01 -8.20
CA GLY A 12 10.75 4.37 -6.95
C GLY A 12 9.98 5.70 -7.02
N ILE A 13 10.51 6.71 -7.71
CA ILE A 13 9.82 7.98 -7.94
C ILE A 13 8.55 7.78 -8.77
N PHE A 14 8.61 7.01 -9.86
CA PHE A 14 7.41 6.72 -10.67
C PHE A 14 6.39 5.90 -9.88
N ALA A 15 6.83 4.94 -9.05
CA ALA A 15 5.97 4.18 -8.15
C ALA A 15 5.23 5.10 -7.16
N MET A 16 5.95 6.04 -6.55
CA MET A 16 5.41 7.07 -5.65
C MET A 16 4.36 7.93 -6.34
N ILE A 17 4.65 8.45 -7.53
CA ILE A 17 3.71 9.28 -8.29
C ILE A 17 2.42 8.50 -8.57
N ALA A 18 2.52 7.25 -9.01
CA ALA A 18 1.36 6.40 -9.26
C ALA A 18 0.52 6.20 -7.97
N ASN A 19 1.15 5.91 -6.85
CA ASN A 19 0.44 5.75 -5.57
C ASN A 19 -0.23 7.04 -5.09
N CYS A 20 0.45 8.18 -5.14
CA CYS A 20 -0.15 9.47 -4.78
C CYS A 20 -1.35 9.81 -5.66
N LEU A 21 -1.26 9.57 -6.98
CA LEU A 21 -2.36 9.77 -7.91
C LEU A 21 -3.52 8.82 -7.65
N SER A 22 -3.30 7.62 -7.11
CA SER A 22 -4.36 6.67 -6.79
C SER A 22 -5.36 7.27 -5.80
N TYR A 23 -4.90 7.95 -4.77
CA TYR A 23 -5.76 8.56 -3.74
C TYR A 23 -6.58 9.74 -4.25
N GLN A 24 -6.22 10.32 -5.40
CA GLN A 24 -6.96 11.40 -6.04
C GLN A 24 -8.07 10.90 -6.96
N GLN A 25 -8.20 9.59 -7.17
CA GLN A 25 -9.20 9.01 -8.05
C GLN A 25 -10.59 8.97 -7.38
N LYS A 26 -11.64 9.26 -8.16
CA LYS A 26 -13.04 9.17 -7.74
C LYS A 26 -13.55 7.73 -7.82
N LYS A 27 -13.15 7.01 -8.88
CA LYS A 27 -13.58 5.64 -9.16
C LYS A 27 -12.61 4.66 -8.52
N ASP A 28 -13.15 3.64 -7.85
CA ASP A 28 -12.39 2.58 -7.22
C ASP A 28 -11.53 1.79 -8.22
N THR A 29 -12.07 1.46 -9.40
CA THR A 29 -11.33 0.75 -10.45
C THR A 29 -10.08 1.50 -10.91
N THR A 30 -10.20 2.83 -11.09
CA THR A 30 -9.08 3.68 -11.48
C THR A 30 -8.07 3.79 -10.32
N LEU A 31 -8.55 3.91 -9.07
CA LEU A 31 -7.70 3.89 -7.89
C LEU A 31 -6.88 2.60 -7.83
N PHE A 32 -7.53 1.44 -7.99
CA PHE A 32 -6.84 0.15 -7.97
C PHE A 32 -5.87 -0.01 -9.16
N ALA A 33 -6.19 0.54 -10.35
CA ALA A 33 -5.28 0.53 -11.49
C ALA A 33 -3.99 1.32 -11.21
N PHE A 34 -4.09 2.50 -10.61
CA PHE A 34 -2.92 3.26 -10.18
C PHE A 34 -2.11 2.55 -9.09
N GLN A 35 -2.78 1.90 -8.14
CA GLN A 35 -2.09 1.10 -7.11
C GLN A 35 -1.42 -0.14 -7.71
N LEU A 36 -2.02 -0.77 -8.73
CA LEU A 36 -1.40 -1.87 -9.46
C LEU A 36 -0.07 -1.43 -10.08
N VAL A 37 -0.07 -0.31 -10.80
CA VAL A 37 1.15 0.24 -11.41
C VAL A 37 2.18 0.59 -10.33
N GLY A 38 1.76 1.32 -9.29
CA GLY A 38 2.63 1.72 -8.19
C GLY A 38 3.27 0.52 -7.48
N SER A 39 2.46 -0.49 -7.11
CA SER A 39 2.98 -1.70 -6.44
C SER A 39 3.89 -2.52 -7.35
N SER A 40 3.61 -2.60 -8.65
CA SER A 40 4.50 -3.29 -9.61
C SER A 40 5.87 -2.61 -9.68
N LEU A 41 5.89 -1.29 -9.76
CA LEU A 41 7.12 -0.50 -9.78
C LEU A 41 7.86 -0.59 -8.43
N PHE A 42 7.16 -0.55 -7.29
CA PHE A 42 7.79 -0.75 -5.99
C PHE A 42 8.34 -2.15 -5.81
N ALA A 43 7.67 -3.20 -6.33
CA ALA A 43 8.21 -4.56 -6.27
C ALA A 43 9.56 -4.65 -7.00
N VAL A 44 9.67 -4.03 -8.19
CA VAL A 44 10.94 -3.95 -8.94
C VAL A 44 11.97 -3.10 -8.19
N ASN A 45 11.56 -1.94 -7.67
CA ASN A 45 12.44 -1.05 -6.90
C ASN A 45 13.07 -1.78 -5.70
N TYR A 46 12.24 -2.41 -4.84
CA TYR A 46 12.72 -3.14 -3.67
C TYR A 46 13.57 -4.35 -4.04
N PHE A 47 13.24 -5.04 -5.12
CA PHE A 47 14.06 -6.16 -5.62
C PHE A 47 15.46 -5.68 -6.03
N LEU A 48 15.55 -4.58 -6.78
CA LEU A 48 16.84 -4.00 -7.20
C LEU A 48 17.67 -3.48 -6.00
N LEU A 49 17.01 -3.03 -4.94
CA LEU A 49 17.66 -2.59 -3.70
C LEU A 49 17.97 -3.73 -2.72
N GLY A 50 17.61 -4.98 -3.04
CA GLY A 50 17.80 -6.13 -2.16
C GLY A 50 16.85 -6.16 -0.95
N ALA A 51 15.84 -5.29 -0.90
CA ALA A 51 14.83 -5.23 0.15
C ALA A 51 13.71 -6.25 -0.08
N LEU A 52 14.03 -7.55 0.05
CA LEU A 52 13.17 -8.65 -0.37
C LEU A 52 11.80 -8.68 0.30
N SER A 53 11.69 -8.30 1.57
CA SER A 53 10.39 -8.20 2.27
C SER A 53 9.46 -7.18 1.61
N GLY A 54 9.99 -5.99 1.29
CA GLY A 54 9.24 -4.98 0.55
C GLY A 54 8.81 -5.47 -0.84
N ALA A 55 9.69 -6.19 -1.55
CA ALA A 55 9.37 -6.76 -2.85
C ALA A 55 8.22 -7.78 -2.76
N ILE A 56 8.28 -8.73 -1.81
CA ILE A 56 7.22 -9.75 -1.63
C ILE A 56 5.88 -9.11 -1.29
N LEU A 57 5.85 -8.19 -0.34
CA LEU A 57 4.60 -7.51 0.05
C LEU A 57 3.99 -6.72 -1.12
N ASN A 58 4.81 -6.10 -1.97
CA ASN A 58 4.34 -5.41 -3.16
C ASN A 58 3.86 -6.37 -4.25
N ILE A 59 4.47 -7.56 -4.43
CA ILE A 59 3.93 -8.61 -5.32
C ILE A 59 2.54 -9.05 -4.84
N VAL A 60 2.35 -9.27 -3.56
CA VAL A 60 1.01 -9.59 -3.00
C VAL A 60 0.03 -8.44 -3.23
N ALA A 61 0.48 -7.18 -3.12
CA ALA A 61 -0.35 -6.01 -3.43
C ALA A 61 -0.75 -5.93 -4.91
N VAL A 62 0.13 -6.33 -5.84
CA VAL A 62 -0.18 -6.45 -7.28
C VAL A 62 -1.31 -7.46 -7.51
N ILE A 63 -1.18 -8.66 -6.94
CA ILE A 63 -2.21 -9.71 -7.05
C ILE A 63 -3.54 -9.20 -6.48
N ARG A 64 -3.51 -8.56 -5.33
CA ARG A 64 -4.68 -7.94 -4.70
C ARG A 64 -5.33 -6.91 -5.61
N ALA A 65 -4.56 -5.98 -6.18
CA ALA A 65 -5.09 -4.94 -7.05
C ALA A 65 -5.74 -5.53 -8.31
N LEU A 66 -5.16 -6.55 -8.93
CA LEU A 66 -5.74 -7.26 -10.09
C LEU A 66 -7.10 -7.89 -9.76
N ILE A 67 -7.23 -8.51 -8.58
CA ILE A 67 -8.49 -9.11 -8.13
C ILE A 67 -9.55 -8.03 -7.92
N PHE A 68 -9.19 -6.91 -7.28
CA PHE A 68 -10.14 -5.83 -6.99
C PHE A 68 -10.50 -4.96 -8.21
N ILE A 69 -9.63 -4.86 -9.23
CA ILE A 69 -9.99 -4.26 -10.52
C ILE A 69 -11.13 -5.06 -11.18
N LYS A 70 -11.07 -6.39 -11.09
CA LYS A 70 -12.09 -7.30 -11.62
C LYS A 70 -13.00 -7.84 -10.52
N LYS A 71 -13.41 -6.99 -9.59
CA LYS A 71 -14.09 -7.35 -8.33
C LYS A 71 -15.35 -8.21 -8.53
N ASP A 72 -16.12 -7.93 -9.58
CA ASP A 72 -17.37 -8.66 -9.84
C ASP A 72 -17.09 -10.07 -10.39
N ARG A 73 -16.06 -10.23 -11.24
CA ARG A 73 -15.64 -11.53 -11.79
C ARG A 73 -15.08 -12.46 -10.71
N PHE A 74 -14.30 -11.93 -9.78
CA PHE A 74 -13.65 -12.71 -8.72
C PHE A 74 -14.43 -12.73 -7.42
N ASN A 75 -15.62 -12.10 -7.38
CA ASN A 75 -16.35 -11.89 -6.13
C ASN A 75 -15.42 -11.36 -5.02
N ALA A 76 -14.66 -10.29 -5.36
CA ALA A 76 -13.55 -9.79 -4.52
C ALA A 76 -13.99 -9.33 -3.12
N ARG A 77 -15.30 -9.14 -2.91
CA ARG A 77 -15.88 -8.81 -1.58
C ARG A 77 -16.07 -10.04 -0.70
N HIS A 78 -15.91 -11.25 -1.24
CA HIS A 78 -16.07 -12.48 -0.45
C HIS A 78 -15.00 -12.55 0.66
N PRO A 79 -15.38 -12.92 1.89
CA PRO A 79 -14.47 -12.97 3.05
C PRO A 79 -13.23 -13.86 2.83
N ALA A 80 -13.32 -14.87 1.98
CA ALA A 80 -12.20 -15.76 1.68
C ALA A 80 -10.97 -15.02 1.15
N TRP A 81 -11.16 -13.95 0.35
CA TRP A 81 -10.05 -13.13 -0.13
C TRP A 81 -9.35 -12.38 1.00
N LEU A 82 -10.12 -11.87 1.97
CA LEU A 82 -9.54 -11.23 3.15
C LEU A 82 -8.65 -12.21 3.91
N VAL A 83 -9.16 -13.41 4.18
CA VAL A 83 -8.42 -14.47 4.89
C VAL A 83 -7.18 -14.90 4.10
N ALA A 84 -7.32 -15.12 2.79
CA ALA A 84 -6.21 -15.52 1.94
C ALA A 84 -5.07 -14.48 1.94
N PHE A 85 -5.39 -13.19 1.82
CA PHE A 85 -4.37 -12.14 1.87
C PHE A 85 -3.75 -11.98 3.26
N ILE A 86 -4.53 -12.10 4.34
CA ILE A 86 -3.98 -12.08 5.71
C ILE A 86 -3.00 -13.26 5.89
N ALA A 87 -3.37 -14.45 5.42
CA ALA A 87 -2.48 -15.61 5.47
C ALA A 87 -1.18 -15.35 4.69
N LEU A 88 -1.24 -14.76 3.50
CA LEU A 88 -0.05 -14.38 2.71
C LEU A 88 0.83 -13.35 3.43
N TYR A 89 0.25 -12.35 4.11
CA TYR A 89 1.03 -11.36 4.86
C TYR A 89 1.70 -11.98 6.08
N ILE A 90 1.01 -12.86 6.81
CA ILE A 90 1.59 -13.59 7.95
C ILE A 90 2.72 -14.52 7.46
N THR A 91 2.49 -15.23 6.35
CA THR A 91 3.54 -16.07 5.73
C THR A 91 4.75 -15.23 5.34
N SER A 92 4.54 -14.07 4.71
CA SER A 92 5.63 -13.15 4.36
C SER A 92 6.42 -12.71 5.60
N TYR A 93 5.74 -12.38 6.70
CA TYR A 93 6.37 -12.03 7.96
C TYR A 93 7.25 -13.16 8.53
N ILE A 94 6.73 -14.39 8.52
CA ILE A 94 7.50 -15.56 8.97
C ILE A 94 8.73 -15.80 8.10
N LEU A 95 8.58 -15.67 6.77
CA LEU A 95 9.68 -15.86 5.81
C LEU A 95 10.85 -14.89 6.03
N ILE A 96 10.59 -13.67 6.52
CA ILE A 96 11.64 -12.69 6.83
C ILE A 96 12.64 -13.24 7.84
N PHE A 97 12.14 -13.94 8.85
CA PHE A 97 12.98 -14.48 9.94
C PHE A 97 13.52 -15.88 9.61
N THR A 98 12.75 -16.72 8.91
CA THR A 98 13.12 -18.13 8.68
C THR A 98 13.97 -18.35 7.42
N VAL A 99 13.65 -17.63 6.33
CA VAL A 99 14.31 -17.81 5.02
C VAL A 99 15.33 -16.70 4.75
N PHE A 100 14.96 -15.44 5.06
CA PHE A 100 15.85 -14.31 4.82
C PHE A 100 16.82 -14.03 5.98
N GLY A 101 16.72 -14.80 7.08
CA GLY A 101 17.71 -14.81 8.15
C GLY A 101 17.75 -13.54 8.99
N LYS A 102 16.69 -12.72 9.00
CA LYS A 102 16.62 -11.58 9.90
C LYS A 102 16.55 -12.08 11.35
N GLU A 103 17.38 -11.54 12.23
CA GLU A 103 17.39 -11.93 13.65
C GLU A 103 16.06 -11.61 14.32
N PRO A 104 15.42 -12.55 15.04
CA PRO A 104 14.13 -12.37 15.69
C PRO A 104 14.25 -11.64 17.05
N THR A 105 14.91 -10.49 17.07
CA THR A 105 14.97 -9.63 18.25
C THR A 105 13.62 -8.90 18.44
N VAL A 106 13.29 -8.54 19.70
CA VAL A 106 12.03 -7.83 19.99
C VAL A 106 11.86 -6.56 19.13
N PRO A 107 12.86 -5.69 18.94
CA PRO A 107 12.73 -4.56 18.02
C PRO A 107 12.45 -4.98 16.59
N ASN A 108 13.14 -5.98 16.04
CA ASN A 108 12.91 -6.46 14.68
C ASN A 108 11.49 -7.04 14.50
N LEU A 109 11.03 -7.83 15.49
CA LEU A 109 9.66 -8.37 15.46
C LEU A 109 8.62 -7.25 15.40
N ILE A 110 8.77 -6.22 16.22
CA ILE A 110 7.83 -5.09 16.23
C ILE A 110 7.90 -4.30 14.91
N ILE A 111 9.11 -3.97 14.45
CA ILE A 111 9.31 -3.16 13.24
C ILE A 111 8.76 -3.88 12.01
N GLU A 112 9.05 -5.17 11.83
CA GLU A 112 8.55 -5.94 10.68
C GLU A 112 7.03 -6.21 10.75
N LEU A 113 6.42 -6.12 11.93
CA LEU A 113 4.98 -6.23 12.10
C LEU A 113 4.24 -5.00 11.55
N LEU A 114 4.85 -3.80 11.60
CA LEU A 114 4.20 -2.55 11.17
C LEU A 114 3.70 -2.59 9.71
N PRO A 115 4.52 -2.96 8.70
CA PRO A 115 4.05 -3.05 7.32
C PRO A 115 3.02 -4.17 7.14
N VAL A 116 3.08 -5.25 7.90
CA VAL A 116 2.07 -6.32 7.87
C VAL A 116 0.72 -5.79 8.35
N LEU A 117 0.68 -5.06 9.46
CA LEU A 117 -0.55 -4.42 9.97
C LEU A 117 -1.10 -3.41 8.96
N ALA A 118 -0.24 -2.59 8.35
CA ALA A 118 -0.64 -1.65 7.32
C ALA A 118 -1.27 -2.36 6.11
N MET A 119 -0.71 -3.50 5.69
CA MET A 119 -1.26 -4.30 4.60
C MET A 119 -2.60 -4.95 4.96
N ILE A 120 -2.78 -5.39 6.21
CA ILE A 120 -4.07 -5.91 6.70
C ILE A 120 -5.13 -4.79 6.68
N ILE A 121 -4.82 -3.61 7.19
CA ILE A 121 -5.71 -2.44 7.16
C ILE A 121 -6.11 -2.08 5.73
N ALA A 122 -5.14 -2.01 4.82
CA ALA A 122 -5.39 -1.76 3.41
C ALA A 122 -6.27 -2.85 2.78
N ASN A 123 -6.04 -4.12 3.12
CA ASN A 123 -6.82 -5.24 2.61
C ASN A 123 -8.29 -5.20 3.09
N VAL A 124 -8.52 -4.86 4.36
CA VAL A 124 -9.87 -4.63 4.89
C VAL A 124 -10.56 -3.51 4.10
N SER A 125 -9.87 -2.41 3.81
CA SER A 125 -10.45 -1.30 3.05
C SER A 125 -10.88 -1.71 1.64
N PHE A 126 -10.11 -2.56 0.97
CA PHE A 126 -10.38 -3.03 -0.39
C PHE A 126 -11.64 -3.89 -0.46
N ARG A 127 -11.98 -4.62 0.61
CA ARG A 127 -13.22 -5.39 0.68
C ARG A 127 -14.47 -4.57 0.43
N TYR A 128 -14.46 -3.29 0.82
CA TYR A 128 -15.57 -2.37 0.54
C TYR A 128 -15.62 -1.99 -0.95
N ALA A 129 -14.51 -2.20 -1.71
CA ALA A 129 -14.36 -1.87 -3.12
C ALA A 129 -14.86 -0.44 -3.42
N ASP A 130 -14.51 0.50 -2.55
CA ASP A 130 -14.88 1.91 -2.59
C ASP A 130 -13.67 2.80 -2.32
N ALA A 131 -13.41 3.74 -3.23
CA ALA A 131 -12.29 4.65 -3.15
C ALA A 131 -12.28 5.49 -1.87
N LYS A 132 -13.46 5.85 -1.34
CA LYS A 132 -13.60 6.60 -0.09
C LYS A 132 -13.12 5.79 1.12
N MET A 133 -13.46 4.49 1.17
CA MET A 133 -13.00 3.60 2.23
C MET A 133 -11.50 3.35 2.15
N VAL A 134 -10.95 3.18 0.94
CA VAL A 134 -9.50 3.06 0.74
C VAL A 134 -8.76 4.28 1.29
N ARG A 135 -9.26 5.50 1.05
CA ARG A 135 -8.67 6.71 1.64
C ARG A 135 -8.79 6.74 3.17
N ARG A 136 -9.96 6.40 3.72
CA ARG A 136 -10.19 6.40 5.19
C ARG A 136 -9.28 5.43 5.93
N PHE A 137 -9.11 4.22 5.41
CA PHE A 137 -8.21 3.25 6.02
C PHE A 137 -6.74 3.57 5.73
N GLY A 138 -6.45 4.17 4.56
CA GLY A 138 -5.11 4.61 4.19
C GLY A 138 -4.50 5.60 5.17
N ILE A 139 -5.32 6.48 5.79
CA ILE A 139 -4.81 7.42 6.82
C ILE A 139 -4.25 6.72 8.05
N PHE A 140 -4.68 5.49 8.32
CA PHE A 140 -4.14 4.65 9.41
C PHE A 140 -3.00 3.75 8.94
N ALA A 141 -3.04 3.29 7.69
CA ALA A 141 -2.02 2.40 7.14
C ALA A 141 -0.70 3.13 6.83
N SER A 142 -0.78 4.34 6.26
CA SER A 142 0.43 5.11 5.88
C SER A 142 1.33 5.48 7.06
N PRO A 143 0.85 5.86 8.26
CA PRO A 143 1.72 6.10 9.40
C PRO A 143 2.49 4.86 9.86
N LEU A 144 1.93 3.66 9.73
CA LEU A 144 2.63 2.41 10.05
C LEU A 144 3.79 2.18 9.09
N TRP A 145 3.57 2.37 7.78
CA TRP A 145 4.63 2.34 6.78
C TRP A 145 5.67 3.44 7.02
N LEU A 146 5.24 4.65 7.32
CA LEU A 146 6.14 5.77 7.61
C LEU A 146 7.04 5.46 8.80
N THR A 147 6.48 4.94 9.90
CA THR A 147 7.25 4.54 11.08
C THR A 147 8.27 3.44 10.74
N TYR A 148 7.86 2.42 10.00
CA TYR A 148 8.76 1.37 9.50
C TYR A 148 9.93 1.94 8.70
N ASN A 149 9.64 2.85 7.77
CA ASN A 149 10.63 3.46 6.90
C ASN A 149 11.59 4.40 7.65
N ILE A 150 11.10 5.13 8.67
CA ILE A 150 11.94 5.98 9.54
C ILE A 150 12.94 5.13 10.31
N VAL A 151 12.50 4.03 10.92
CA VAL A 151 13.38 3.13 11.69
C VAL A 151 14.45 2.50 10.79
N ASN A 152 14.09 2.16 9.54
CA ASN A 152 15.04 1.59 8.57
C ASN A 152 15.83 2.66 7.78
N VAL A 153 15.68 3.96 8.12
CA VAL A 153 16.34 5.10 7.48
C VAL A 153 16.15 5.10 5.95
N ALA A 154 14.99 4.65 5.48
CA ALA A 154 14.65 4.58 4.06
C ALA A 154 14.13 5.93 3.57
N ILE A 155 15.02 6.90 3.29
CA ILE A 155 14.69 8.32 3.03
C ILE A 155 13.66 8.46 1.88
N GLY A 156 13.86 7.77 0.75
CA GLY A 156 12.94 7.81 -0.39
C GLY A 156 11.52 7.32 -0.03
N ALA A 157 11.43 6.27 0.77
CA ALA A 157 10.15 5.74 1.24
C ALA A 157 9.49 6.65 2.28
N ILE A 158 10.27 7.34 3.14
CA ILE A 158 9.76 8.35 4.09
C ILE A 158 9.08 9.51 3.32
N ILE A 159 9.75 10.03 2.29
CA ILE A 159 9.19 11.09 1.44
C ILE A 159 7.91 10.60 0.76
N CYS A 160 7.93 9.37 0.23
CA CYS A 160 6.78 8.75 -0.42
C CYS A 160 5.58 8.67 0.53
N GLU A 161 5.75 8.12 1.73
CA GLU A 161 4.64 7.97 2.69
C GLU A 161 4.14 9.32 3.21
N THR A 162 5.03 10.30 3.39
CA THR A 162 4.64 11.65 3.76
C THR A 162 3.74 12.26 2.66
N LEU A 163 4.13 12.16 1.40
CA LEU A 163 3.33 12.63 0.27
C LEU A 163 2.01 11.85 0.13
N ASN A 164 2.01 10.54 0.40
CA ASN A 164 0.80 9.72 0.43
C ASN A 164 -0.19 10.22 1.47
N ILE A 165 0.24 10.52 2.70
CA ILE A 165 -0.61 11.05 3.76
C ILE A 165 -1.24 12.38 3.31
N PHE A 166 -0.46 13.31 2.76
CA PHE A 166 -0.99 14.57 2.22
C PHE A 166 -1.97 14.31 1.06
N SER A 167 -1.65 13.42 0.13
CA SER A 167 -2.51 13.05 -0.99
C SER A 167 -3.85 12.46 -0.52
N ILE A 168 -3.82 11.59 0.49
CA ILE A 168 -5.03 11.02 1.12
C ILE A 168 -5.88 12.14 1.73
N ILE A 169 -5.29 13.03 2.52
CA ILE A 169 -5.98 14.14 3.18
C ILE A 169 -6.65 15.04 2.14
N ILE A 170 -5.91 15.47 1.10
CA ILE A 170 -6.43 16.29 0.00
C ILE A 170 -7.57 15.55 -0.71
N GLY A 171 -7.40 14.25 -0.99
CA GLY A 171 -8.43 13.42 -1.62
C GLY A 171 -9.70 13.33 -0.79
N MET A 172 -9.58 13.17 0.53
CA MET A 172 -10.71 13.16 1.46
C MET A 172 -11.45 14.49 1.46
N PHE A 173 -10.75 15.61 1.59
CA PHE A 173 -11.38 16.95 1.56
C PHE A 173 -12.06 17.24 0.23
N ARG A 174 -11.38 17.00 -0.89
CA ARG A 174 -11.87 17.33 -2.22
C ARG A 174 -13.02 16.43 -2.68
N LEU A 175 -12.99 15.14 -2.37
CA LEU A 175 -13.87 14.14 -2.96
C LEU A 175 -14.90 13.58 -1.99
N ASP A 176 -14.59 13.53 -0.67
CA ASP A 176 -15.45 12.85 0.30
C ASP A 176 -16.28 13.82 1.14
N PHE A 177 -15.74 15.01 1.48
CA PHE A 177 -16.45 15.98 2.31
C PHE A 177 -17.23 17.03 1.50
N LYS A 178 -16.73 17.45 0.34
CA LYS A 178 -17.40 18.47 -0.50
C LYS A 178 -18.77 17.99 -0.99
N LYS A 179 -18.90 16.72 -1.37
CA LYS A 179 -20.15 16.11 -1.84
C LYS A 179 -21.26 16.07 -0.77
N ARG A 180 -20.90 16.16 0.52
CA ARG A 180 -21.87 16.15 1.64
C ARG A 180 -22.54 17.51 1.86
N LYS A 181 -21.94 18.61 1.36
CA LYS A 181 -22.54 19.94 1.43
C LYS A 181 -23.60 20.14 0.35
N ASP A 182 -23.34 19.67 -0.87
CA ASP A 182 -24.27 19.84 -2.00
C ASP A 182 -25.57 19.06 -1.79
N THR A 183 -25.51 17.87 -1.16
CA THR A 183 -26.72 17.05 -0.85
C THR A 183 -27.55 17.58 0.33
N LYS A 184 -27.00 18.47 1.17
CA LYS A 184 -27.73 19.10 2.29
C LYS A 184 -28.34 20.46 1.92
N SER A 185 -27.97 21.07 0.80
CA SER A 185 -28.56 22.31 0.32
C SER A 185 -29.81 22.09 -0.54
N ASP A 186 -30.07 20.84 -0.95
CA ASP A 186 -31.20 20.44 -1.78
C ASP A 186 -32.34 19.76 -0.98
N GLN A 187 -32.28 19.81 0.36
CA GLN A 187 -33.34 19.42 1.32
C GLN A 187 -33.82 20.61 2.14
#